data_504aabe5de39822f7adf969a8d707b30
#
_entry.id   504aabe5de39822f7adf969a8d707b30
#
_cell.length_a   1.000
_cell.length_b   1.000
_cell.length_c   1.000
_cell.angle_alpha   90.00
_cell.angle_beta   90.00
_cell.angle_gamma   90.00
#
_symmetry.space_group_name_H-M   'P 1'
#
loop_
_entity.id
_entity.type
_entity.pdbx_description
1 polymer ?
#
loop_
_entity_poly.entity_id
_entity_poly.type
_entity_poly.pdbx_seq_one_letter_code
_entity_poly.pdbx_strand_id
1 'polypeptide(L)'
;MRFTARERAGIVVGAVLGTDCALHLFWATTGSSWPATTEESLSRGLLNADFAFTPRVLYPLAAILLAATLMVLTRSGLFPWLAARVPGWLPTLVTIGVSAAVLIRAIAGIVWITGIDSSAATWFYRLNLLLYTPACLAMFAGCIAVLRSHCNQNA
;
A
#
# COMPACT_ATOMS: atom_id res chain seq x y z
N MET A 1 14.76 23.22 1.71
CA MET A 1 13.89 22.81 0.59
C MET A 1 12.48 22.60 1.12
N ARG A 2 11.46 23.16 0.46
CA ARG A 2 10.05 22.93 0.85
C ARG A 2 9.43 21.98 -0.19
N PHE A 3 9.03 20.80 0.24
CA PHE A 3 8.28 19.86 -0.61
C PHE A 3 6.91 20.44 -1.00
N THR A 4 6.55 20.28 -2.24
CA THR A 4 5.21 20.57 -2.75
C THR A 4 4.16 19.64 -2.12
N ALA A 5 2.88 20.00 -2.20
CA ALA A 5 1.80 19.13 -1.71
C ALA A 5 1.80 17.75 -2.41
N ARG A 6 2.14 17.72 -3.70
CA ARG A 6 2.27 16.51 -4.51
C ARG A 6 3.41 15.61 -4.02
N GLU A 7 4.59 16.18 -3.79
CA GLU A 7 5.75 15.44 -3.29
C GLU A 7 5.49 14.89 -1.89
N ARG A 8 4.86 15.68 -1.00
CA ARG A 8 4.45 15.21 0.33
C ARG A 8 3.47 14.04 0.25
N ALA A 9 2.45 14.13 -0.62
CA ALA A 9 1.52 13.03 -0.85
C ALA A 9 2.24 11.78 -1.36
N GLY A 10 3.16 11.94 -2.33
CA GLY A 10 4.00 10.85 -2.83
C GLY A 10 4.86 10.21 -1.74
N ILE A 11 5.47 11.02 -0.85
CA ILE A 11 6.26 10.51 0.28
C ILE A 11 5.40 9.66 1.21
N VAL A 12 4.20 10.12 1.57
CA VAL A 12 3.29 9.38 2.46
C VAL A 12 2.91 8.03 1.84
N VAL A 13 2.45 8.02 0.59
CA VAL A 13 2.07 6.78 -0.11
C VAL A 13 3.28 5.87 -0.26
N GLY A 14 4.43 6.41 -0.68
CA GLY A 14 5.67 5.66 -0.86
C GLY A 14 6.20 5.08 0.45
N ALA A 15 6.07 5.80 1.57
CA ALA A 15 6.48 5.31 2.89
C ALA A 15 5.63 4.10 3.32
N VAL A 16 4.31 4.15 3.14
CA VAL A 16 3.43 3.03 3.49
C VAL A 16 3.72 1.81 2.61
N LEU A 17 3.78 1.99 1.27
CA LEU A 17 4.11 0.89 0.35
C LEU A 17 5.52 0.32 0.60
N GLY A 18 6.50 1.18 0.88
CA GLY A 18 7.87 0.77 1.19
C GLY A 18 7.97 0.00 2.51
N THR A 19 7.20 0.41 3.53
CA THR A 19 7.12 -0.33 4.79
C THR A 19 6.48 -1.71 4.57
N ASP A 20 5.41 -1.78 3.80
CA ASP A 20 4.74 -3.03 3.46
C ASP A 20 5.67 -3.96 2.66
N CYS A 21 6.40 -3.43 1.68
CA CYS A 21 7.46 -4.14 0.97
C CYS A 21 8.53 -4.70 1.93
N ALA A 22 9.01 -3.88 2.87
CA ALA A 22 10.04 -4.30 3.83
C ALA A 22 9.53 -5.42 4.76
N LEU A 23 8.28 -5.37 5.20
CA LEU A 23 7.66 -6.42 6.00
C LEU A 23 7.55 -7.73 5.21
N HIS A 24 7.14 -7.69 3.94
CA HIS A 24 7.07 -8.88 3.10
C HIS A 24 8.45 -9.50 2.87
N LEU A 25 9.49 -8.67 2.65
CA LEU A 25 10.87 -9.14 2.57
C LEU A 25 11.36 -9.74 3.89
N PHE A 26 11.03 -9.11 5.01
CA PHE A 26 11.38 -9.63 6.34
C PHE A 26 10.77 -11.02 6.56
N TRP A 27 9.48 -11.20 6.32
CA TRP A 27 8.83 -12.52 6.45
C TRP A 27 9.39 -13.55 5.46
N ALA A 28 9.64 -13.13 4.22
CA ALA A 28 10.19 -14.03 3.18
C ALA A 28 11.61 -14.51 3.49
N THR A 29 12.45 -13.67 4.12
CA THR A 29 13.86 -13.97 4.36
C THR A 29 14.08 -14.68 5.69
N THR A 30 13.29 -14.34 6.72
CA THR A 30 13.49 -14.87 8.08
C THR A 30 12.60 -16.07 8.40
N GLY A 31 11.49 -16.27 7.65
CA GLY A 31 10.44 -17.22 8.00
C GLY A 31 9.71 -16.86 9.31
N SER A 32 9.93 -15.65 9.82
CA SER A 32 9.27 -15.19 11.05
C SER A 32 7.83 -14.82 10.80
N SER A 33 6.96 -15.16 11.75
CA SER A 33 5.55 -14.71 11.75
C SER A 33 5.33 -13.43 12.57
N TRP A 34 6.40 -12.77 13.03
CA TRP A 34 6.26 -11.53 13.80
C TRP A 34 5.41 -10.46 13.05
N PRO A 35 4.49 -9.77 13.71
CA PRO A 35 4.24 -9.65 15.15
C PRO A 35 3.30 -10.75 15.73
N ALA A 36 2.84 -11.70 14.94
CA ALA A 36 2.05 -12.82 15.41
C ALA A 36 2.93 -13.97 15.94
N THR A 37 2.32 -14.93 16.62
CA THR A 37 3.02 -16.10 17.16
C THR A 37 3.14 -17.25 16.18
N THR A 38 2.23 -17.31 15.19
CA THR A 38 2.20 -18.34 14.15
C THR A 38 1.84 -17.71 12.80
N GLU A 39 2.20 -18.40 11.70
CA GLU A 39 1.86 -17.97 10.33
C GLU A 39 0.34 -17.88 10.13
N GLU A 40 -0.41 -18.84 10.66
CA GLU A 40 -1.87 -18.85 10.62
C GLU A 40 -2.48 -17.63 11.34
N SER A 41 -1.97 -17.29 12.55
CA SER A 41 -2.44 -16.11 13.28
C SER A 41 -2.07 -14.81 12.57
N LEU A 42 -0.92 -14.78 11.87
CA LEU A 42 -0.52 -13.64 11.05
C LEU A 42 -1.47 -13.47 9.87
N SER A 43 -1.74 -14.53 9.10
CA SER A 43 -2.60 -14.46 7.92
C SER A 43 -4.04 -14.11 8.28
N ARG A 44 -4.59 -14.68 9.33
CA ARG A 44 -5.91 -14.32 9.86
C ARG A 44 -5.97 -12.89 10.36
N GLY A 45 -4.90 -12.40 11.00
CA GLY A 45 -4.82 -11.00 11.49
C GLY A 45 -4.69 -9.96 10.37
N LEU A 46 -4.10 -10.33 9.23
CA LEU A 46 -3.90 -9.43 8.08
C LEU A 46 -5.02 -9.52 7.05
N LEU A 47 -5.48 -10.74 6.73
CA LEU A 47 -6.34 -11.02 5.57
C LEU A 47 -7.73 -11.56 5.95
N ASN A 48 -7.97 -11.89 7.24
CA ASN A 48 -9.15 -12.63 7.70
C ASN A 48 -9.33 -13.98 6.97
N ALA A 49 -8.24 -14.59 6.54
CA ALA A 49 -8.21 -15.84 5.79
C ALA A 49 -6.95 -16.63 6.12
N ASP A 50 -7.00 -17.94 5.93
CA ASP A 50 -5.83 -18.80 6.03
C ASP A 50 -5.07 -18.78 4.72
N PHE A 51 -3.96 -18.06 4.69
CA PHE A 51 -3.11 -17.91 3.52
C PHE A 51 -1.65 -18.26 3.88
N ALA A 52 -1.01 -19.10 3.07
CA ALA A 52 0.37 -19.49 3.32
C ALA A 52 1.34 -18.35 2.91
N PHE A 53 2.05 -17.80 3.89
CA PHE A 53 3.09 -16.78 3.70
C PHE A 53 4.42 -17.41 3.26
N THR A 54 4.39 -18.15 2.15
CA THR A 54 5.59 -18.79 1.62
C THR A 54 6.50 -17.78 0.90
N PRO A 55 7.83 -17.98 0.90
CA PRO A 55 8.76 -17.13 0.14
C PRO A 55 8.40 -17.01 -1.36
N ARG A 56 7.80 -18.05 -1.95
CA ARG A 56 7.36 -18.07 -3.35
C ARG A 56 6.25 -17.04 -3.63
N VAL A 57 5.44 -16.70 -2.63
CA VAL A 57 4.39 -15.69 -2.72
C VAL A 57 4.92 -14.32 -2.29
N LEU A 58 5.69 -14.27 -1.21
CA LEU A 58 6.14 -13.03 -0.59
C LEU A 58 7.17 -12.27 -1.45
N TYR A 59 8.12 -12.95 -2.11
CA TYR A 59 9.10 -12.27 -2.96
C TYR A 59 8.48 -11.57 -4.19
N PRO A 60 7.61 -12.22 -4.98
CA PRO A 60 6.91 -11.51 -6.07
C PRO A 60 6.07 -10.33 -5.58
N LEU A 61 5.38 -10.50 -4.43
CA LEU A 61 4.59 -9.43 -3.85
C LEU A 61 5.46 -8.25 -3.41
N ALA A 62 6.58 -8.50 -2.72
CA ALA A 62 7.54 -7.47 -2.37
C ALA A 62 8.11 -6.75 -3.60
N ALA A 63 8.40 -7.47 -4.68
CA ALA A 63 8.86 -6.87 -5.93
C ALA A 63 7.80 -5.95 -6.55
N ILE A 64 6.52 -6.36 -6.55
CA ILE A 64 5.40 -5.54 -7.02
C ILE A 64 5.25 -4.28 -6.14
N LEU A 65 5.32 -4.41 -4.82
CA LEU A 65 5.23 -3.29 -3.88
C LEU A 65 6.40 -2.30 -4.07
N LEU A 66 7.61 -2.81 -4.29
CA LEU A 66 8.78 -1.97 -4.58
C LEU A 66 8.60 -1.21 -5.90
N ALA A 67 8.19 -1.91 -6.95
CA ALA A 67 7.91 -1.27 -8.24
C ALA A 67 6.81 -0.21 -8.13
N ALA A 68 5.72 -0.50 -7.43
CA ALA A 68 4.64 0.46 -7.17
C ALA A 68 5.14 1.68 -6.39
N THR A 69 5.95 1.47 -5.35
CA THR A 69 6.60 2.56 -4.58
C THR A 69 7.41 3.46 -5.50
N LEU A 70 8.31 2.90 -6.31
CA LEU A 70 9.15 3.65 -7.24
C LEU A 70 8.32 4.43 -8.26
N MET A 71 7.26 3.84 -8.79
CA MET A 71 6.39 4.49 -9.78
C MET A 71 5.58 5.64 -9.17
N VAL A 72 5.04 5.49 -7.96
CA VAL A 72 4.34 6.57 -7.25
C VAL A 72 5.30 7.74 -6.94
N LEU A 73 6.51 7.45 -6.45
CA LEU A 73 7.52 8.47 -6.19
C LEU A 73 7.99 9.16 -7.47
N THR A 74 8.12 8.43 -8.56
CA THR A 74 8.41 9.00 -9.89
C THR A 74 7.28 9.92 -10.36
N ARG A 75 6.03 9.47 -10.23
CA ARG A 75 4.85 10.26 -10.60
C ARG A 75 4.71 11.52 -9.74
N SER A 76 5.13 11.49 -8.47
CA SER A 76 5.11 12.66 -7.59
C SER A 76 6.21 13.68 -7.89
N GLY A 77 7.22 13.34 -8.71
CA GLY A 77 8.33 14.22 -9.10
C GLY A 77 9.59 14.02 -8.24
N LEU A 78 9.60 13.07 -7.31
CA LEU A 78 10.74 12.82 -6.42
C LEU A 78 11.90 12.08 -7.11
N PHE A 79 11.63 11.33 -8.19
CA PHE A 79 12.63 10.60 -8.95
C PHE A 79 12.69 11.03 -10.43
N PRO A 80 13.20 12.24 -10.73
CA PRO A 80 13.28 12.73 -12.10
C PRO A 80 14.19 11.87 -13.00
N TRP A 81 15.23 11.26 -12.43
CA TRP A 81 16.12 10.36 -13.16
C TRP A 81 15.40 9.08 -13.65
N LEU A 82 14.43 8.58 -12.88
CA LEU A 82 13.62 7.42 -13.28
C LEU A 82 12.54 7.84 -14.26
N ALA A 83 11.96 9.03 -14.10
CA ALA A 83 11.00 9.58 -15.04
C ALA A 83 11.59 9.73 -16.47
N ALA A 84 12.89 9.97 -16.58
CA ALA A 84 13.58 10.04 -17.87
C ALA A 84 13.82 8.67 -18.52
N ARG A 85 13.64 7.58 -17.80
CA ARG A 85 13.93 6.21 -18.26
C ARG A 85 12.69 5.35 -18.50
N VAL A 86 11.55 5.76 -17.97
CA VAL A 86 10.30 4.99 -18.10
C VAL A 86 9.29 5.75 -18.97
N PRO A 87 8.42 5.05 -19.71
CA PRO A 87 7.35 5.71 -20.45
C PRO A 87 6.46 6.53 -19.50
N GLY A 88 6.15 7.79 -19.86
CA GLY A 88 5.45 8.73 -18.98
C GLY A 88 4.06 8.28 -18.53
N TRP A 89 3.40 7.40 -19.28
CA TRP A 89 2.12 6.80 -18.92
C TRP A 89 2.23 5.76 -17.80
N LEU A 90 3.39 5.07 -17.67
CA LEU A 90 3.57 3.96 -16.74
C LEU A 90 3.42 4.37 -15.26
N PRO A 91 4.11 5.42 -14.76
CA PRO A 91 3.91 5.88 -13.39
C PRO A 91 2.47 6.30 -13.10
N THR A 92 1.78 6.88 -14.10
CA THR A 92 0.37 7.26 -13.98
C THR A 92 -0.51 6.03 -13.84
N LEU A 93 -0.36 5.05 -14.73
CA LEU A 93 -1.14 3.80 -14.71
C LEU A 93 -0.94 3.02 -13.40
N VAL A 94 0.30 2.90 -12.95
CA VAL A 94 0.60 2.22 -11.67
C VAL A 94 -0.01 2.97 -10.49
N THR A 95 0.06 4.31 -10.47
CA THR A 95 -0.56 5.10 -9.40
C THR A 95 -2.09 4.95 -9.39
N ILE A 96 -2.73 4.85 -10.55
CA ILE A 96 -4.17 4.54 -10.68
C ILE A 96 -4.45 3.14 -10.13
N GLY A 97 -3.64 2.14 -10.50
CA GLY A 97 -3.77 0.77 -9.99
C GLY A 97 -3.65 0.69 -8.47
N VAL A 98 -2.64 1.35 -7.89
CA VAL A 98 -2.49 1.48 -6.42
C VAL A 98 -3.72 2.14 -5.80
N SER A 99 -4.19 3.26 -6.40
CA SER A 99 -5.38 3.96 -5.92
C SER A 99 -6.62 3.06 -5.90
N ALA A 100 -6.83 2.29 -6.95
CA ALA A 100 -7.95 1.33 -7.04
C ALA A 100 -7.83 0.21 -6.00
N ALA A 101 -6.64 -0.37 -5.85
CA ALA A 101 -6.39 -1.45 -4.90
C ALA A 101 -6.63 -1.01 -3.44
N VAL A 102 -6.09 0.15 -3.04
CA VAL A 102 -6.30 0.65 -1.67
C VAL A 102 -7.74 1.11 -1.42
N LEU A 103 -8.45 1.58 -2.45
CA LEU A 103 -9.88 1.90 -2.34
C LEU A 103 -10.71 0.64 -2.11
N ILE A 104 -10.48 -0.42 -2.90
CA ILE A 104 -11.15 -1.71 -2.73
C ILE A 104 -10.88 -2.25 -1.32
N ARG A 105 -9.61 -2.19 -0.86
CA ARG A 105 -9.23 -2.62 0.49
C ARG A 105 -9.89 -1.78 1.59
N ALA A 106 -10.05 -0.46 1.37
CA ALA A 106 -10.75 0.42 2.31
C ALA A 106 -12.24 0.09 2.38
N ILE A 107 -12.89 -0.15 1.23
CA ILE A 107 -14.31 -0.54 1.18
C ILE A 107 -14.51 -1.88 1.90
N ALA A 108 -13.68 -2.89 1.62
CA ALA A 108 -13.71 -4.16 2.33
C ALA A 108 -13.50 -3.95 3.84
N GLY A 109 -12.58 -3.07 4.23
CA GLY A 109 -12.34 -2.71 5.62
C GLY A 109 -13.57 -2.11 6.30
N ILE A 110 -14.28 -1.23 5.63
CA ILE A 110 -15.54 -0.64 6.15
C ILE A 110 -16.61 -1.74 6.32
N VAL A 111 -16.74 -2.64 5.35
CA VAL A 111 -17.68 -3.77 5.44
C VAL A 111 -17.37 -4.64 6.65
N TRP A 112 -16.12 -4.99 6.89
CA TRP A 112 -15.73 -5.79 8.07
C TRP A 112 -15.96 -5.05 9.40
N ILE A 113 -15.81 -3.73 9.44
CA ILE A 113 -16.10 -2.93 10.64
C ILE A 113 -17.59 -2.96 10.99
N THR A 114 -18.50 -3.13 10.03
CA THR A 114 -19.94 -3.31 10.30
C THR A 114 -20.31 -4.68 10.89
N GLY A 115 -19.32 -5.56 11.09
CA GLY A 115 -19.52 -6.89 11.67
C GLY A 115 -19.85 -7.97 10.65
N ILE A 116 -19.86 -7.67 9.38
CA ILE A 116 -20.03 -8.65 8.30
C ILE A 116 -18.74 -9.46 8.21
N ASP A 117 -18.84 -10.76 8.42
CA ASP A 117 -17.72 -11.73 8.34
C ASP A 117 -16.52 -11.42 9.27
N SER A 118 -16.76 -10.66 10.33
CA SER A 118 -15.75 -10.36 11.34
C SER A 118 -16.38 -10.17 12.73
N SER A 119 -15.64 -10.53 13.79
CA SER A 119 -16.04 -10.31 15.18
C SER A 119 -15.22 -9.18 15.80
N ALA A 120 -15.87 -8.27 16.52
CA ALA A 120 -15.23 -7.17 17.23
C ALA A 120 -14.18 -7.61 18.26
N ALA A 121 -14.22 -8.86 18.70
CA ALA A 121 -13.25 -9.45 19.63
C ALA A 121 -11.94 -9.87 18.94
N THR A 122 -11.89 -9.96 17.61
CA THR A 122 -10.73 -10.44 16.87
C THR A 122 -9.64 -9.37 16.75
N TRP A 123 -8.39 -9.82 16.70
CA TRP A 123 -7.25 -8.97 16.42
C TRP A 123 -7.36 -8.32 15.01
N PHE A 124 -7.82 -9.10 14.03
CA PHE A 124 -8.12 -8.60 12.69
C PHE A 124 -9.04 -7.38 12.70
N TYR A 125 -10.17 -7.44 13.43
CA TYR A 125 -11.12 -6.33 13.53
C TYR A 125 -10.44 -5.06 14.04
N ARG A 126 -9.66 -5.17 15.14
CA ARG A 126 -8.95 -4.02 15.73
C ARG A 126 -7.93 -3.42 14.78
N LEU A 127 -7.12 -4.26 14.12
CA LEU A 127 -6.14 -3.80 13.13
C LEU A 127 -6.83 -3.15 11.93
N ASN A 128 -7.93 -3.73 11.48
CA ASN A 128 -8.68 -3.19 10.35
C ASN A 128 -9.30 -1.82 10.69
N LEU A 129 -9.89 -1.68 11.88
CA LEU A 129 -10.52 -0.42 12.33
C LEU A 129 -9.47 0.68 12.55
N LEU A 130 -8.36 0.38 13.24
CA LEU A 130 -7.44 1.39 13.74
C LEU A 130 -6.26 1.65 12.80
N LEU A 131 -5.91 0.71 11.95
CA LEU A 131 -4.71 0.81 11.11
C LEU A 131 -5.03 0.68 9.61
N TYR A 132 -5.56 -0.44 9.16
CA TYR A 132 -5.64 -0.73 7.72
C TYR A 132 -6.62 0.16 6.98
N THR A 133 -7.84 0.31 7.48
CA THR A 133 -8.87 1.15 6.84
C THR A 133 -8.45 2.61 6.80
N PRO A 134 -8.02 3.26 7.91
CA PRO A 134 -7.53 4.63 7.88
C PRO A 134 -6.30 4.81 6.98
N ALA A 135 -5.33 3.86 7.01
CA ALA A 135 -4.16 3.91 6.14
C ALA A 135 -4.52 3.82 4.66
N CYS A 136 -5.43 2.90 4.29
CA CYS A 136 -5.91 2.78 2.91
C CYS A 136 -6.63 4.05 2.43
N LEU A 137 -7.45 4.68 3.26
CA LEU A 137 -8.11 5.94 2.94
C LEU A 137 -7.11 7.08 2.76
N ALA A 138 -6.11 7.17 3.65
CA ALA A 138 -5.05 8.16 3.53
C ALA A 138 -4.20 7.95 2.28
N MET A 139 -3.85 6.70 1.95
CA MET A 139 -3.15 6.34 0.71
C MET A 139 -3.97 6.67 -0.53
N PHE A 140 -5.28 6.38 -0.51
CA PHE A 140 -6.17 6.73 -1.60
C PHE A 140 -6.19 8.24 -1.85
N ALA A 141 -6.38 9.05 -0.78
CA ALA A 141 -6.32 10.50 -0.87
C ALA A 141 -4.96 11.00 -1.39
N GLY A 142 -3.86 10.38 -0.93
CA GLY A 142 -2.51 10.67 -1.40
C GLY A 142 -2.32 10.36 -2.89
N CYS A 143 -2.79 9.20 -3.37
CA CYS A 143 -2.76 8.84 -4.79
C CYS A 143 -3.54 9.85 -5.65
N ILE A 144 -4.73 10.25 -5.21
CA ILE A 144 -5.54 11.27 -5.90
C ILE A 144 -4.80 12.61 -5.95
N ALA A 145 -4.15 13.04 -4.87
CA ALA A 145 -3.34 14.26 -4.86
C ALA A 145 -2.16 14.19 -5.85
N VAL A 146 -1.48 13.05 -5.93
CA VAL A 146 -0.39 12.80 -6.89
C VAL A 146 -0.91 12.83 -8.34
N LEU A 147 -2.11 12.32 -8.62
CA LEU A 147 -2.69 12.26 -9.96
C LEU A 147 -3.22 13.63 -10.44
N ARG A 148 -3.91 14.38 -9.57
CA ARG A 148 -4.56 15.66 -9.93
C ARG A 148 -3.60 16.80 -10.27
N SER A 149 -2.39 16.78 -9.73
CA SER A 149 -1.43 17.89 -9.87
C SER A 149 -0.92 18.12 -11.31
N HIS A 150 -1.34 17.31 -12.28
CA HIS A 150 -0.96 17.50 -13.69
C HIS A 150 -1.94 18.40 -14.47
N CYS A 151 -3.19 18.51 -14.00
CA CYS A 151 -4.18 19.34 -14.71
C CYS A 151 -3.93 20.85 -14.57
N ASN A 152 -3.24 21.27 -13.49
CA ASN A 152 -3.02 22.70 -13.21
C ASN A 152 -1.75 23.30 -13.85
N GLN A 153 -0.92 22.51 -14.55
CA GLN A 153 0.28 23.05 -15.23
C GLN A 153 0.04 23.38 -16.70
N ASN A 154 -1.12 23.01 -17.24
CA ASN A 154 -1.50 23.27 -18.65
C ASN A 154 -2.69 24.24 -18.77
N ALA A 155 -3.09 24.91 -17.70
CA ALA A 155 -4.05 25.99 -17.67
C ALA A 155 -3.35 27.32 -17.36
#